data_f18a9cbbcbd2f50bd40dacf30290da5a
#
_entry.id   f18a9cbbcbd2f50bd40dacf30290da5a
#
_cell.length_a   1.000
_cell.length_b   1.000
_cell.length_c   1.000
_cell.angle_alpha   90.00
_cell.angle_beta   90.00
_cell.angle_gamma   90.00
#
_symmetry.space_group_name_H-M   'P 1'
#
loop_
_entity.id
_entity.type
_entity.pdbx_description
1 polymer ?
#
loop_
_entity_poly.entity_id
_entity_poly.type
_entity_poly.pdbx_seq_one_letter_code
_entity_poly.pdbx_strand_id
1 'polypeptide(L)'
;TIIERDGRFLLVEEYADGDDLVYNQPAGHLDEQETLAAAAIRETLEETAWEVDVNAIIGVYYWTHPRGETYVRTCFAGTALHHHPDQPLDHGIQRAVWLAREEIALLGPRLRSPMVLRCIDDYLAGKRYPLEFFSYL
;
A
#
# COMPACT_ATOMS: atom_id res chain seq x y z
N THR A 1 -1.71 0.93 1.74
CA THR A 1 -1.82 2.36 2.09
C THR A 1 -1.26 3.26 1.01
N ILE A 2 -1.85 4.45 0.85
CA ILE A 2 -1.31 5.56 0.08
C ILE A 2 -0.77 6.59 1.08
N ILE A 3 0.54 6.76 1.07
CA ILE A 3 1.24 7.75 1.90
C ILE A 3 1.98 8.67 0.94
N GLU A 4 1.59 9.94 0.92
CA GLU A 4 2.23 10.97 0.10
C GLU A 4 3.07 11.90 0.99
N ARG A 5 4.24 12.25 0.50
CA ARG A 5 5.10 13.25 1.11
C ARG A 5 5.87 13.99 0.02
N ASP A 6 5.71 15.31 -0.02
CA ASP A 6 6.40 16.18 -0.99
C ASP A 6 6.20 15.74 -2.45
N GLY A 7 4.99 15.32 -2.80
CA GLY A 7 4.64 14.86 -4.15
C GLY A 7 5.13 13.46 -4.50
N ARG A 8 5.65 12.71 -3.53
CA ARG A 8 6.12 11.34 -3.70
C ARG A 8 5.31 10.38 -2.86
N PHE A 9 5.19 9.16 -3.34
CA PHE A 9 4.41 8.10 -2.71
C PHE A 9 5.33 7.00 -2.18
N LEU A 10 5.00 6.49 -1.00
CA LEU A 10 5.72 5.41 -0.36
C LEU A 10 5.33 4.07 -1.00
N LEU A 11 6.30 3.39 -1.59
CA LEU A 11 6.15 2.05 -2.15
C LEU A 11 7.19 1.11 -1.57
N VAL A 12 6.94 -0.18 -1.72
CA VAL A 12 7.91 -1.23 -1.45
C VAL A 12 8.36 -1.87 -2.76
N GLU A 13 9.63 -2.23 -2.81
CA GLU A 13 10.17 -3.15 -3.80
C GLU A 13 10.24 -4.51 -3.11
N GLU A 14 9.51 -5.47 -3.65
CA GLU A 14 9.33 -6.78 -3.02
C GLU A 14 9.49 -7.91 -4.04
N TYR A 15 9.87 -9.08 -3.54
CA TYR A 15 9.85 -10.27 -4.36
C TYR A 15 8.39 -10.72 -4.55
N ALA A 16 8.01 -10.89 -5.82
CA ALA A 16 6.79 -11.59 -6.19
C ALA A 16 7.05 -13.10 -6.15
N ASP A 17 6.26 -13.89 -6.89
CA ASP A 17 6.49 -15.32 -7.01
C ASP A 17 7.89 -15.59 -7.62
N GLY A 18 8.79 -16.18 -6.85
CA GLY A 18 10.16 -16.43 -7.26
C GLY A 18 11.10 -15.24 -7.05
N ASP A 19 11.96 -14.95 -8.03
CA ASP A 19 13.01 -13.93 -7.92
C ASP A 19 12.67 -12.58 -8.55
N ASP A 20 11.43 -12.41 -9.04
CA ASP A 20 11.00 -11.17 -9.68
C ASP A 20 10.72 -10.08 -8.65
N LEU A 21 11.43 -8.96 -8.79
CA LEU A 21 11.18 -7.76 -7.99
C LEU A 21 10.09 -6.92 -8.63
N VAL A 22 9.08 -6.60 -7.83
CA VAL A 22 7.94 -5.76 -8.22
C VAL A 22 7.72 -4.65 -7.21
N TYR A 23 7.00 -3.64 -7.62
CA TYR A 23 6.64 -2.50 -6.76
C TYR A 23 5.17 -2.55 -6.39
N ASN A 24 4.88 -2.25 -5.13
CA ASN A 24 3.53 -2.26 -4.58
C ASN A 24 3.41 -1.17 -3.51
N GLN A 25 2.17 -0.75 -3.20
CA GLN A 25 1.95 -0.08 -1.93
C GLN A 25 2.22 -1.04 -0.78
N PRO A 26 2.61 -0.53 0.41
CA PRO A 26 2.59 -1.35 1.62
C PRO A 26 1.21 -1.97 1.79
N ALA A 27 1.16 -3.29 1.88
CA ALA A 27 -0.09 -4.05 1.94
C ALA A 27 0.15 -5.44 2.51
N GLY A 28 -0.85 -5.98 3.19
CA GLY A 28 -0.82 -7.33 3.73
C GLY A 28 -2.21 -7.82 4.10
N HIS A 29 -2.23 -8.94 4.79
CA HIS A 29 -3.45 -9.60 5.23
C HIS A 29 -3.83 -9.19 6.64
N LEU A 30 -5.13 -9.30 6.94
CA LEU A 30 -5.65 -9.08 8.27
C LEU A 30 -5.17 -10.18 9.24
N ASP A 31 -4.74 -9.76 10.42
CA ASP A 31 -4.57 -10.66 11.55
C ASP A 31 -5.89 -10.83 12.30
N GLU A 32 -5.99 -11.86 13.13
CA GLU A 32 -7.18 -12.10 13.93
C GLU A 32 -7.51 -10.91 14.85
N GLN A 33 -8.79 -10.55 14.88
CA GLN A 33 -9.32 -9.47 15.72
C GLN A 33 -8.76 -8.07 15.42
N GLU A 34 -8.13 -7.89 14.28
CA GLU A 34 -7.56 -6.63 13.85
C GLU A 34 -8.55 -5.87 12.96
N THR A 35 -8.65 -4.55 13.13
CA THR A 35 -9.40 -3.72 12.19
C THR A 35 -8.62 -3.56 10.88
N LEU A 36 -9.32 -3.26 9.79
CA LEU A 36 -8.66 -3.01 8.50
C LEU A 36 -7.67 -1.84 8.58
N ALA A 37 -8.03 -0.77 9.28
CA ALA A 37 -7.14 0.38 9.46
C ALA A 37 -5.90 0.01 10.30
N ALA A 38 -6.07 -0.77 11.37
CA ALA A 38 -4.96 -1.24 12.19
C ALA A 38 -4.00 -2.13 11.36
N ALA A 39 -4.55 -3.02 10.54
CA ALA A 39 -3.76 -3.85 9.63
C ALA A 39 -2.94 -2.99 8.65
N ALA A 40 -3.55 -1.96 8.07
CA ALA A 40 -2.87 -1.05 7.16
C ALA A 40 -1.70 -0.32 7.85
N ILE A 41 -1.87 0.12 9.09
CA ILE A 41 -0.83 0.78 9.88
C ILE A 41 0.30 -0.20 10.20
N ARG A 42 -0.04 -1.39 10.68
CA ARG A 42 0.92 -2.45 11.04
C ARG A 42 1.75 -2.88 9.83
N GLU A 43 1.10 -3.21 8.72
CA GLU A 43 1.79 -3.65 7.50
C GLU A 43 2.71 -2.56 6.95
N THR A 44 2.29 -1.31 6.99
CA THR A 44 3.14 -0.19 6.54
C THR A 44 4.39 -0.10 7.39
N LEU A 45 4.27 -0.22 8.72
CA LEU A 45 5.42 -0.20 9.61
C LEU A 45 6.36 -1.40 9.37
N GLU A 46 5.82 -2.60 9.25
CA GLU A 46 6.60 -3.83 9.04
C GLU A 46 7.33 -3.83 7.70
N GLU A 47 6.71 -3.28 6.65
CA GLU A 47 7.27 -3.31 5.31
C GLU A 47 8.13 -2.09 4.96
N THR A 48 7.97 -0.97 5.65
CA THR A 48 8.66 0.28 5.30
C THR A 48 9.46 0.91 6.44
N ALA A 49 9.29 0.44 7.66
CA ALA A 49 9.80 1.07 8.88
C ALA A 49 9.25 2.49 9.12
N TRP A 50 8.12 2.83 8.50
CA TRP A 50 7.42 4.07 8.74
C TRP A 50 6.21 3.86 9.62
N GLU A 51 6.15 4.58 10.75
CA GLU A 51 4.90 4.80 11.47
C GLU A 51 4.03 5.76 10.67
N VAL A 52 2.80 5.38 10.48
CA VAL A 52 1.80 6.19 9.78
C VAL A 52 0.51 6.23 10.57
N ASP A 53 -0.29 7.26 10.39
CA ASP A 53 -1.70 7.18 10.71
C ASP A 53 -2.51 6.96 9.44
N VAL A 54 -3.78 6.63 9.61
CA VAL A 54 -4.73 6.41 8.52
C VAL A 54 -5.93 7.32 8.76
N ASN A 55 -6.31 8.11 7.76
CA ASN A 55 -7.32 9.15 7.92
C ASN A 55 -8.50 9.05 6.96
N ALA A 56 -8.41 8.24 5.90
CA ALA A 56 -9.51 8.07 4.95
C ALA A 56 -9.37 6.75 4.20
N ILE A 57 -10.49 6.30 3.61
CA ILE A 57 -10.52 5.21 2.64
C ILE A 57 -10.46 5.84 1.25
N ILE A 58 -9.61 5.32 0.36
CA ILE A 58 -9.55 5.74 -1.04
C ILE A 58 -10.55 4.94 -1.86
N GLY A 59 -10.66 3.66 -1.59
CA GLY A 59 -11.57 2.78 -2.28
C GLY A 59 -11.37 1.31 -1.93
N VAL A 60 -12.25 0.50 -2.50
CA VAL A 60 -12.14 -0.96 -2.45
C VAL A 60 -12.02 -1.45 -3.88
N TYR A 61 -10.99 -2.23 -4.16
CA TYR A 61 -10.60 -2.64 -5.50
C TYR A 61 -10.69 -4.15 -5.65
N TYR A 62 -11.33 -4.58 -6.71
CA TYR A 62 -11.44 -5.99 -7.08
C TYR A 62 -10.58 -6.24 -8.32
N TRP A 63 -9.67 -7.20 -8.24
CA TRP A 63 -8.83 -7.58 -9.35
C TRP A 63 -8.54 -9.07 -9.34
N THR A 64 -8.66 -9.70 -10.51
CA THR A 64 -8.30 -11.10 -10.68
C THR A 64 -6.98 -11.20 -11.42
N HIS A 65 -6.01 -11.82 -10.78
CA HIS A 65 -4.71 -12.10 -11.38
C HIS A 65 -4.89 -13.05 -12.58
N PRO A 66 -4.09 -12.92 -13.66
CA PRO A 66 -4.17 -13.84 -14.80
C PRO A 66 -4.06 -15.33 -14.45
N ARG A 67 -3.46 -15.66 -13.30
CA ARG A 67 -3.40 -17.05 -12.78
C ARG A 67 -4.70 -17.50 -12.11
N GLY A 68 -5.70 -16.63 -11.95
CA GLY A 68 -7.02 -16.95 -11.42
C GLY A 68 -7.30 -16.51 -9.99
N GLU A 69 -6.30 -16.06 -9.23
CA GLU A 69 -6.49 -15.56 -7.86
C GLU A 69 -7.18 -14.19 -7.89
N THR A 70 -8.20 -14.04 -7.05
CA THR A 70 -8.91 -12.76 -6.93
C THR A 70 -8.51 -12.06 -5.65
N TYR A 71 -8.21 -10.78 -5.79
CA TYR A 71 -7.85 -9.90 -4.68
C TYR A 71 -8.92 -8.84 -4.49
N VAL A 72 -9.32 -8.63 -3.23
CA VAL A 72 -10.15 -7.50 -2.83
C VAL A 72 -9.29 -6.64 -1.91
N ARG A 73 -8.89 -5.49 -2.39
CA ARG A 73 -8.01 -4.57 -1.67
C ARG A 73 -8.82 -3.40 -1.13
N THR A 74 -8.74 -3.19 0.18
CA THR A 74 -9.14 -1.91 0.77
C THR A 74 -7.91 -1.01 0.80
N CYS A 75 -8.02 0.17 0.18
CA CYS A 75 -6.93 1.14 0.12
C CYS A 75 -7.23 2.33 1.03
N PHE A 76 -6.28 2.64 1.90
CA PHE A 76 -6.36 3.77 2.84
C PHE A 76 -5.38 4.85 2.46
N ALA A 77 -5.72 6.09 2.76
CA ALA A 77 -4.79 7.21 2.77
C ALA A 77 -4.37 7.51 4.20
N GLY A 78 -3.11 7.87 4.37
CA GLY A 78 -2.56 8.23 5.66
C GLY A 78 -1.41 9.20 5.55
N THR A 79 -0.81 9.50 6.70
CA THR A 79 0.29 10.45 6.84
C THR A 79 1.48 9.77 7.49
N ALA A 80 2.68 9.98 6.96
CA ALA A 80 3.91 9.51 7.57
C ALA A 80 4.21 10.32 8.84
N LEU A 81 4.42 9.62 9.95
CA LEU A 81 4.66 10.24 11.26
C LEU A 81 6.13 10.16 11.66
N HIS A 82 6.72 8.97 11.62
CA HIS A 82 8.08 8.74 12.09
C HIS A 82 8.71 7.56 11.36
N HIS A 83 9.99 7.69 10.99
CA HIS A 83 10.78 6.65 10.37
C HIS A 83 11.72 5.99 11.40
N HIS A 84 11.77 4.67 11.40
CA HIS A 84 12.67 3.86 12.21
C HIS A 84 13.78 3.26 11.34
N PRO A 85 14.89 4.00 11.09
CA PRO A 85 15.88 3.58 10.08
C PRO A 85 16.60 2.27 10.40
N ASP A 86 16.66 1.89 11.68
CA ASP A 86 17.34 0.66 12.12
C ASP A 86 16.41 -0.56 12.18
N GLN A 87 15.11 -0.38 11.92
CA GLN A 87 14.16 -1.49 11.92
C GLN A 87 14.35 -2.34 10.67
N PRO A 88 14.56 -3.68 10.82
CA PRO A 88 14.58 -4.57 9.66
C PRO A 88 13.18 -4.63 9.03
N LEU A 89 13.15 -4.73 7.69
CA LEU A 89 11.90 -4.87 6.94
C LEU A 89 11.50 -6.33 6.90
N ASP A 90 10.19 -6.57 6.67
CA ASP A 90 9.66 -7.91 6.54
C ASP A 90 10.38 -8.72 5.49
N HIS A 91 10.38 -10.05 5.68
CA HIS A 91 10.92 -11.00 4.71
C HIS A 91 10.28 -10.80 3.33
N GLY A 92 11.12 -10.78 2.30
CA GLY A 92 10.68 -10.55 0.92
C GLY A 92 10.63 -9.08 0.50
N ILE A 93 10.72 -8.13 1.43
CA ILE A 93 10.84 -6.72 1.11
C ILE A 93 12.31 -6.36 0.90
N GLN A 94 12.65 -5.91 -0.30
CA GLN A 94 13.99 -5.48 -0.63
C GLN A 94 14.29 -4.09 -0.07
N ARG A 95 13.35 -3.16 -0.24
CA ARG A 95 13.46 -1.79 0.27
C ARG A 95 12.14 -1.04 0.18
N ALA A 96 12.03 0.05 0.94
CA ALA A 96 10.98 1.05 0.79
C ALA A 96 11.54 2.24 -0.02
N VAL A 97 10.71 2.81 -0.88
CA VAL A 97 11.09 3.92 -1.78
C VAL A 97 10.01 4.98 -1.82
N TRP A 98 10.41 6.22 -2.11
CA TRP A 98 9.51 7.33 -2.36
C TRP A 98 9.61 7.72 -3.82
N LEU A 99 8.54 7.58 -4.56
CA LEU A 99 8.49 7.83 -6.00
C LEU A 99 7.35 8.77 -6.37
N ALA A 100 7.60 9.65 -7.33
CA ALA A 100 6.57 10.49 -7.93
C ALA A 100 5.64 9.65 -8.80
N ARG A 101 4.41 10.11 -9.01
CA ARG A 101 3.40 9.40 -9.82
C ARG A 101 3.94 9.03 -11.20
N GLU A 102 4.67 9.94 -11.85
CA GLU A 102 5.21 9.72 -13.20
C GLU A 102 6.30 8.64 -13.20
N GLU A 103 7.13 8.61 -12.17
CA GLU A 103 8.14 7.57 -11.99
C GLU A 103 7.48 6.19 -11.79
N ILE A 104 6.39 6.15 -11.02
CA ILE A 104 5.62 4.92 -10.79
C ILE A 104 4.99 4.43 -12.08
N ALA A 105 4.39 5.33 -12.88
CA ALA A 105 3.80 4.97 -14.17
C ALA A 105 4.83 4.35 -15.13
N LEU A 106 6.08 4.82 -15.10
CA LEU A 106 7.16 4.29 -15.94
C LEU A 106 7.61 2.88 -15.54
N LEU A 107 7.28 2.42 -14.34
CA LEU A 107 7.61 1.06 -13.90
C LEU A 107 6.85 -0.01 -14.71
N GLY A 108 5.66 0.33 -15.23
CA GLY A 108 4.90 -0.54 -16.13
C GLY A 108 4.67 -1.93 -15.57
N PRO A 109 5.17 -2.99 -16.26
CA PRO A 109 4.97 -4.38 -15.81
C PRO A 109 5.69 -4.73 -14.51
N ARG A 110 6.57 -3.87 -14.00
CA ARG A 110 7.18 -4.03 -12.67
C ARG A 110 6.25 -3.64 -11.53
N LEU A 111 5.09 -3.06 -11.80
CA LEU A 111 4.06 -2.88 -10.80
C LEU A 111 3.40 -4.24 -10.50
N ARG A 112 3.19 -4.53 -9.21
CA ARG A 112 2.62 -5.80 -8.75
C ARG A 112 1.27 -6.10 -9.37
N SER A 113 0.46 -5.07 -9.55
CA SER A 113 -0.86 -5.17 -10.17
C SER A 113 -1.31 -3.81 -10.70
N PRO A 114 -2.36 -3.77 -11.54
CA PRO A 114 -2.92 -2.49 -11.99
C PRO A 114 -3.53 -1.67 -10.84
N MET A 115 -3.80 -2.29 -9.68
CA MET A 115 -4.30 -1.58 -8.51
C MET A 115 -3.31 -0.55 -7.98
N VAL A 116 -1.99 -0.76 -8.18
CA VAL A 116 -0.96 0.15 -7.67
C VAL A 116 -1.16 1.56 -8.20
N LEU A 117 -1.18 1.72 -9.51
CA LEU A 117 -1.34 3.04 -10.12
C LEU A 117 -2.77 3.57 -9.99
N ARG A 118 -3.77 2.68 -10.05
CA ARG A 118 -5.17 3.06 -9.89
C ARG A 118 -5.45 3.68 -8.53
N CYS A 119 -4.92 3.13 -7.45
CA CYS A 119 -5.07 3.68 -6.10
C CYS A 119 -4.46 5.09 -6.00
N ILE A 120 -3.30 5.31 -6.61
CA ILE A 120 -2.63 6.61 -6.64
C ILE A 120 -3.48 7.62 -7.43
N ASP A 121 -3.97 7.24 -8.60
CA ASP A 121 -4.78 8.11 -9.44
C ASP A 121 -6.10 8.49 -8.76
N ASP A 122 -6.75 7.55 -8.08
CA ASP A 122 -7.96 7.84 -7.31
C ASP A 122 -7.67 8.77 -6.12
N TYR A 123 -6.54 8.58 -5.44
CA TYR A 123 -6.07 9.49 -4.40
C TYR A 123 -5.88 10.91 -4.94
N LEU A 124 -5.19 11.05 -6.06
CA LEU A 124 -4.94 12.35 -6.71
C LEU A 124 -6.21 12.99 -7.23
N ALA A 125 -7.22 12.20 -7.63
CA ALA A 125 -8.55 12.69 -8.02
C ALA A 125 -9.39 13.18 -6.82
N GLY A 126 -8.87 13.04 -5.60
CA GLY A 126 -9.52 13.51 -4.39
C GLY A 126 -10.53 12.54 -3.78
N LYS A 127 -10.53 11.27 -4.20
CA LYS A 127 -11.44 10.28 -3.60
C LYS A 127 -11.08 10.06 -2.14
N ARG A 128 -12.03 10.33 -1.26
CA ARG A 128 -11.93 10.17 0.19
C ARG A 128 -13.27 9.71 0.75
N TYR A 129 -13.25 8.60 1.45
CA TYR A 129 -14.41 8.07 2.14
C TYR A 129 -14.08 7.98 3.63
N PRO A 130 -15.05 8.21 4.54
CA PRO A 130 -14.80 8.19 5.97
C PRO A 130 -14.45 6.78 6.44
N LEU A 131 -13.60 6.68 7.47
CA LEU A 131 -13.23 5.39 8.06
C LEU A 131 -14.45 4.65 8.63
N GLU A 132 -15.45 5.39 9.08
CA GLU A 132 -16.73 4.87 9.61
C GLU A 132 -17.58 4.16 8.56
N PHE A 133 -17.16 4.18 7.29
CA PHE A 133 -17.79 3.36 6.25
C PHE A 133 -17.76 1.86 6.63
N PHE A 134 -16.71 1.42 7.32
CA PHE A 134 -16.65 0.08 7.89
C PHE A 134 -17.34 0.03 9.25
N SER A 135 -18.18 -0.98 9.46
CA SER A 135 -18.78 -1.30 10.75
C SER A 135 -18.15 -2.58 11.27
N TYR A 136 -17.57 -2.49 12.46
CA TYR A 136 -16.99 -3.66 13.16
C TYR A 136 -18.00 -4.12 14.21
N LEU A 137 -18.44 -5.37 14.09
CA LEU A 137 -19.51 -5.93 14.93
C LEU A 137 -18.96 -6.87 16.00
#